data_dc1fa2fb4c0d4587c9e9b4efd7b8dfb3
#
_entry.id   dc1fa2fb4c0d4587c9e9b4efd7b8dfb3
#
_cell.length_a   1.000
_cell.length_b   1.000
_cell.length_c   1.000
_cell.angle_alpha   90.00
_cell.angle_beta   90.00
_cell.angle_gamma   90.00
#
_symmetry.space_group_name_H-M   'P 1'
#
loop_
_entity.id
_entity.type
_entity.pdbx_description
1 polymer ?
#
loop_
_entity_poly.entity_id
_entity_poly.type
_entity_poly.pdbx_seq_one_letter_code
_entity_poly.pdbx_strand_id
1 'polypeptide(L)'
;MLRILQVIASLAPRYGGPSVACPALAKALVRQGASVTVFTTNVDGPGKHELPLGTPQKRDGVQYEYFDGWTWPAEYKFSPALARALFWRVAAFDVVHIYSMYIFSATAAAWACRRHGVPYLLHPHGTLDPYLRRRHALRKRAYEWLIERRNFRHAAAVLFNTPEERRLAEAWLNRIVGSADVPERAVVPVGVEEHWFAPADPAACANLLARFPELTGKQWVIFFGRLSFKKGLDVLARAFAEVARRNPQAHLVVAGPDTEGFGARLCTWLRQAQVLEKASFVGVLNEQQSRALLGAGAVFVLPSYSENFGQAVAEAMACGLPVVISDRVNLCSAVAQAGAGLVVPCESAATAAAIEQILRQPAQARAMGERGRRLVAGAARRAGRARRRAGRL
;
A
#
# COMPACT_ATOMS: atom_id res chain seq x y z
N MET A 1 3.70 -12.37 27.83
CA MET A 1 4.03 -11.50 26.67
C MET A 1 3.53 -12.21 25.40
N LEU A 2 2.65 -11.60 24.64
CA LEU A 2 2.05 -12.20 23.43
C LEU A 2 3.14 -12.40 22.34
N ARG A 3 3.28 -13.64 21.83
CA ARG A 3 4.25 -14.01 20.79
C ARG A 3 3.54 -14.06 19.45
N ILE A 4 3.88 -13.13 18.56
CA ILE A 4 3.22 -12.96 17.26
C ILE A 4 4.19 -13.33 16.15
N LEU A 5 3.78 -14.22 15.25
CA LEU A 5 4.46 -14.46 13.99
C LEU A 5 3.75 -13.71 12.86
N GLN A 6 4.47 -12.90 12.11
CA GLN A 6 3.99 -12.33 10.86
C GLN A 6 4.63 -13.09 9.69
N VAL A 7 3.82 -13.54 8.74
CA VAL A 7 4.29 -14.27 7.55
C VAL A 7 3.93 -13.49 6.30
N ILE A 8 4.97 -13.05 5.59
CA ILE A 8 4.84 -12.29 4.34
C ILE A 8 5.80 -12.86 3.30
N ALA A 9 5.39 -12.87 2.05
CA ALA A 9 6.19 -13.47 0.99
C ALA A 9 7.49 -12.74 0.68
N SER A 10 7.51 -11.41 0.76
CA SER A 10 8.70 -10.59 0.57
C SER A 10 8.52 -9.21 1.19
N LEU A 11 9.60 -8.66 1.73
CA LEU A 11 9.69 -7.30 2.24
C LEU A 11 10.32 -6.33 1.23
N ALA A 12 10.63 -6.78 0.01
CA ALA A 12 11.22 -5.91 -1.00
C ALA A 12 10.25 -4.75 -1.36
N PRO A 13 10.73 -3.50 -1.40
CA PRO A 13 9.90 -2.30 -1.61
C PRO A 13 9.08 -2.34 -2.91
N ARG A 14 9.56 -3.04 -3.93
CA ARG A 14 8.86 -3.18 -5.22
C ARG A 14 7.48 -3.84 -5.11
N TYR A 15 7.21 -4.60 -4.04
CA TYR A 15 5.89 -5.25 -3.85
C TYR A 15 4.86 -4.31 -3.20
N GLY A 16 5.27 -3.10 -2.79
CA GLY A 16 4.35 -2.03 -2.40
C GLY A 16 3.77 -2.16 -1.00
N GLY A 17 2.52 -1.76 -0.84
CA GLY A 17 1.88 -1.55 0.46
C GLY A 17 2.09 -2.60 1.55
N PRO A 18 1.88 -3.90 1.30
CA PRO A 18 2.10 -4.93 2.33
C PRO A 18 3.53 -5.00 2.86
N SER A 19 4.54 -4.78 1.97
CA SER A 19 5.96 -4.82 2.35
C SER A 19 6.36 -3.64 3.25
N VAL A 20 5.63 -2.53 3.20
CA VAL A 20 5.79 -1.38 4.10
C VAL A 20 4.94 -1.54 5.35
N ALA A 21 3.69 -2.00 5.19
CA ALA A 21 2.74 -2.14 6.29
C ALA A 21 3.15 -3.21 7.31
N CYS A 22 3.76 -4.32 6.88
CA CYS A 22 4.18 -5.41 7.76
C CYS A 22 5.24 -4.95 8.78
N PRO A 23 6.37 -4.35 8.40
CA PRO A 23 7.35 -3.82 9.36
C PRO A 23 6.77 -2.73 10.28
N ALA A 24 5.96 -1.82 9.74
CA ALA A 24 5.34 -0.76 10.51
C ALA A 24 4.40 -1.32 11.59
N LEU A 25 3.58 -2.32 11.25
CA LEU A 25 2.73 -3.00 12.22
C LEU A 25 3.55 -3.79 13.25
N ALA A 26 4.61 -4.49 12.81
CA ALA A 26 5.50 -5.24 13.70
C ALA A 26 6.12 -4.34 14.78
N LYS A 27 6.69 -3.20 14.37
CA LYS A 27 7.23 -2.18 15.28
C LYS A 27 6.17 -1.65 16.27
N ALA A 28 4.96 -1.38 15.77
CA ALA A 28 3.87 -0.90 16.60
C ALA A 28 3.43 -1.93 17.65
N LEU A 29 3.43 -3.22 17.32
CA LEU A 29 3.11 -4.32 18.24
C LEU A 29 4.20 -4.50 19.31
N VAL A 30 5.48 -4.39 18.93
CA VAL A 30 6.60 -4.40 19.89
C VAL A 30 6.48 -3.26 20.89
N ARG A 31 6.16 -2.04 20.43
CA ARG A 31 5.91 -0.89 21.32
C ARG A 31 4.75 -1.11 22.29
N GLN A 32 3.85 -2.05 22.00
CA GLN A 32 2.74 -2.45 22.90
C GLN A 32 3.08 -3.66 23.77
N GLY A 33 4.34 -4.08 23.82
CA GLY A 33 4.82 -5.16 24.67
C GLY A 33 4.68 -6.57 24.08
N ALA A 34 4.39 -6.73 22.79
CA ALA A 34 4.41 -8.04 22.13
C ALA A 34 5.83 -8.43 21.69
N SER A 35 6.10 -9.73 21.64
CA SER A 35 7.25 -10.28 20.94
C SER A 35 6.86 -10.59 19.50
N VAL A 36 7.50 -9.93 18.54
CA VAL A 36 7.13 -10.09 17.12
C VAL A 36 8.29 -10.66 16.32
N THR A 37 8.00 -11.72 15.59
CA THR A 37 8.89 -12.32 14.60
C THR A 37 8.27 -12.21 13.21
N VAL A 38 9.06 -11.88 12.20
CA VAL A 38 8.63 -11.82 10.80
C VAL A 38 9.37 -12.89 10.00
N PHE A 39 8.64 -13.82 9.42
CA PHE A 39 9.15 -14.79 8.47
C PHE A 39 8.85 -14.32 7.04
N THR A 40 9.88 -14.25 6.21
CA THR A 40 9.78 -13.78 4.83
C THR A 40 10.80 -14.48 3.93
N THR A 41 10.71 -14.27 2.62
CA THR A 41 11.72 -14.75 1.69
C THR A 41 12.68 -13.63 1.27
N ASN A 42 13.84 -14.00 0.73
CA ASN A 42 14.81 -13.09 0.15
C ASN A 42 14.48 -12.68 -1.30
N VAL A 43 13.33 -13.08 -1.84
CA VAL A 43 12.96 -12.80 -3.25
C VAL A 43 12.74 -11.32 -3.49
N ASP A 44 13.39 -10.78 -4.53
CA ASP A 44 13.24 -9.41 -5.01
C ASP A 44 13.08 -9.36 -6.54
N GLY A 45 11.86 -9.51 -7.00
CA GLY A 45 11.54 -9.60 -8.43
C GLY A 45 12.16 -10.83 -9.09
N PRO A 46 12.94 -10.65 -10.15
CA PRO A 46 13.68 -11.74 -10.79
C PRO A 46 14.93 -12.16 -10.02
N GLY A 47 15.35 -11.36 -9.02
CA GLY A 47 16.55 -11.58 -8.22
C GLY A 47 16.23 -11.91 -6.76
N LYS A 48 17.28 -11.88 -5.95
CA LYS A 48 17.24 -12.11 -4.51
C LYS A 48 18.07 -11.07 -3.79
N HIS A 49 17.64 -10.67 -2.59
CA HIS A 49 18.49 -9.92 -1.69
C HIS A 49 19.58 -10.82 -1.08
N GLU A 50 20.80 -10.32 -1.03
CA GLU A 50 21.90 -10.93 -0.30
C GLU A 50 21.75 -10.61 1.19
N LEU A 51 21.14 -11.53 1.91
CA LEU A 51 20.83 -11.42 3.34
C LEU A 51 21.18 -12.74 4.04
N PRO A 52 21.58 -12.71 5.32
CA PRO A 52 21.73 -13.93 6.11
C PRO A 52 20.41 -14.71 6.16
N LEU A 53 20.43 -15.95 5.70
CA LEU A 53 19.26 -16.82 5.63
C LEU A 53 19.15 -17.71 6.86
N GLY A 54 17.92 -17.95 7.32
CA GLY A 54 17.62 -18.82 8.45
C GLY A 54 18.15 -18.32 9.79
N THR A 55 18.70 -17.11 9.84
CA THR A 55 19.26 -16.50 11.04
C THR A 55 18.41 -15.28 11.44
N PRO A 56 17.91 -15.23 12.70
CA PRO A 56 17.16 -14.09 13.19
C PRO A 56 18.00 -12.79 13.19
N GLN A 57 17.46 -11.74 12.60
CA GLN A 57 18.03 -10.40 12.60
C GLN A 57 17.12 -9.47 13.39
N LYS A 58 17.62 -8.85 14.44
CA LYS A 58 16.82 -7.91 15.25
C LYS A 58 16.96 -6.50 14.73
N ARG A 59 15.81 -5.85 14.37
CA ARG A 59 15.72 -4.43 13.97
C ARG A 59 14.51 -3.80 14.65
N ASP A 60 14.67 -2.67 15.32
CA ASP A 60 13.59 -1.96 16.04
C ASP A 60 12.80 -2.86 17.02
N GLY A 61 13.47 -3.82 17.67
CA GLY A 61 12.83 -4.77 18.58
C GLY A 61 12.12 -5.95 17.91
N VAL A 62 11.95 -5.93 16.58
CA VAL A 62 11.36 -7.01 15.78
C VAL A 62 12.43 -8.00 15.34
N GLN A 63 12.11 -9.29 15.38
CA GLN A 63 12.98 -10.34 14.82
C GLN A 63 12.56 -10.61 13.36
N TYR A 64 13.47 -10.43 12.42
CA TYR A 64 13.29 -10.76 11.01
C TYR A 64 14.10 -12.00 10.66
N GLU A 65 13.48 -12.93 9.95
CA GLU A 65 14.17 -14.12 9.46
C GLU A 65 13.84 -14.34 7.99
N TYR A 66 14.86 -14.40 7.16
CA TYR A 66 14.77 -14.53 5.72
C TYR A 66 15.05 -15.97 5.30
N PHE A 67 14.22 -16.50 4.43
CA PHE A 67 14.35 -17.85 3.88
C PHE A 67 14.60 -17.79 2.39
N ASP A 68 15.35 -18.76 1.86
CA ASP A 68 15.55 -18.83 0.43
C ASP A 68 14.25 -19.09 -0.31
N GLY A 69 13.93 -18.23 -1.27
CA GLY A 69 12.74 -18.33 -2.11
C GLY A 69 13.11 -18.51 -3.58
N TRP A 70 12.25 -19.20 -4.32
CA TRP A 70 12.41 -19.33 -5.75
C TRP A 70 11.89 -18.08 -6.47
N THR A 71 12.64 -17.62 -7.45
CA THR A 71 12.25 -16.49 -8.29
C THR A 71 11.30 -16.88 -9.42
N TRP A 72 11.15 -18.19 -9.69
CA TRP A 72 10.22 -18.74 -10.66
C TRP A 72 9.37 -19.87 -10.06
N PRO A 73 8.04 -19.90 -10.23
CA PRO A 73 7.21 -18.81 -10.77
C PRO A 73 7.25 -17.56 -9.90
N ALA A 74 7.57 -16.41 -10.49
CA ALA A 74 7.85 -15.17 -9.77
C ALA A 74 6.71 -14.72 -8.84
N GLU A 75 5.46 -14.98 -9.22
CA GLU A 75 4.28 -14.58 -8.46
C GLU A 75 4.04 -15.45 -7.22
N TYR A 76 4.43 -16.73 -7.26
CA TYR A 76 4.12 -17.69 -6.19
C TYR A 76 5.16 -17.69 -5.06
N LYS A 77 6.41 -17.33 -5.33
CA LYS A 77 7.53 -17.25 -4.38
C LYS A 77 7.66 -18.50 -3.51
N PHE A 78 7.83 -19.64 -4.16
CA PHE A 78 7.95 -20.93 -3.49
C PHE A 78 9.21 -20.97 -2.60
N SER A 79 9.08 -21.46 -1.36
CA SER A 79 10.18 -21.54 -0.40
C SER A 79 10.05 -22.76 0.52
N PRO A 80 10.68 -23.89 0.19
CA PRO A 80 10.69 -25.07 1.05
C PRO A 80 11.29 -24.79 2.43
N ALA A 81 12.32 -23.92 2.49
CA ALA A 81 12.96 -23.53 3.75
C ALA A 81 11.97 -22.80 4.69
N LEU A 82 11.17 -21.87 4.16
CA LEU A 82 10.11 -21.20 4.91
C LEU A 82 9.05 -22.20 5.39
N ALA A 83 8.61 -23.13 4.53
CA ALA A 83 7.62 -24.14 4.91
C ALA A 83 8.13 -25.03 6.03
N ARG A 84 9.39 -25.47 5.95
CA ARG A 84 10.04 -26.27 7.01
C ARG A 84 10.12 -25.49 8.33
N ALA A 85 10.53 -24.23 8.29
CA ALA A 85 10.59 -23.37 9.48
C ALA A 85 9.22 -23.19 10.11
N LEU A 86 8.18 -22.92 9.31
CA LEU A 86 6.80 -22.81 9.75
C LEU A 86 6.33 -24.10 10.42
N PHE A 87 6.55 -25.25 9.78
CA PHE A 87 6.13 -26.54 10.31
C PHE A 87 6.69 -26.83 11.71
N TRP A 88 7.99 -26.59 11.90
CA TRP A 88 8.66 -26.93 13.16
C TRP A 88 8.52 -25.88 14.25
N ARG A 89 8.24 -24.63 13.90
CA ARG A 89 8.37 -23.51 14.84
C ARG A 89 7.08 -22.74 15.09
N VAL A 90 6.02 -22.95 14.30
CA VAL A 90 4.77 -22.19 14.44
C VAL A 90 4.12 -22.38 15.82
N ALA A 91 4.25 -23.55 16.44
CA ALA A 91 3.72 -23.85 17.76
C ALA A 91 4.33 -22.99 18.89
N ALA A 92 5.47 -22.33 18.64
CA ALA A 92 6.07 -21.40 19.58
C ALA A 92 5.36 -20.04 19.65
N PHE A 93 4.39 -19.77 18.78
CA PHE A 93 3.68 -18.49 18.70
C PHE A 93 2.24 -18.64 19.17
N ASP A 94 1.71 -17.56 19.75
CA ASP A 94 0.35 -17.55 20.28
C ASP A 94 -0.66 -17.20 19.16
N VAL A 95 -0.22 -16.46 18.13
CA VAL A 95 -1.02 -16.09 16.95
C VAL A 95 -0.14 -15.85 15.73
N VAL A 96 -0.66 -16.18 14.55
CA VAL A 96 0.04 -15.94 13.27
C VAL A 96 -0.74 -14.95 12.42
N HIS A 97 -0.10 -13.89 11.94
CA HIS A 97 -0.67 -12.93 11.00
C HIS A 97 -0.12 -13.20 9.59
N ILE A 98 -0.99 -13.61 8.68
CA ILE A 98 -0.66 -14.05 7.32
C ILE A 98 -1.04 -12.97 6.33
N TYR A 99 -0.07 -12.51 5.53
CA TYR A 99 -0.23 -11.46 4.53
C TYR A 99 -0.48 -12.02 3.15
N SER A 100 -1.45 -11.42 2.45
CA SER A 100 -1.85 -11.77 1.07
C SER A 100 -2.48 -13.16 0.95
N MET A 101 -2.86 -13.53 -0.27
CA MET A 101 -3.38 -14.83 -0.64
C MET A 101 -2.91 -15.22 -2.06
N TYR A 102 -3.23 -16.42 -2.52
CA TYR A 102 -2.74 -16.99 -3.78
C TYR A 102 -1.20 -17.11 -3.86
N ILE A 103 -0.54 -17.22 -2.72
CA ILE A 103 0.91 -17.19 -2.58
C ILE A 103 1.36 -18.31 -1.65
N PHE A 104 2.56 -18.87 -1.93
CA PHE A 104 3.04 -20.04 -1.20
C PHE A 104 3.16 -19.82 0.31
N SER A 105 3.71 -18.69 0.73
CA SER A 105 3.91 -18.37 2.14
C SER A 105 2.60 -18.38 2.94
N ALA A 106 1.51 -17.87 2.37
CA ALA A 106 0.20 -17.87 3.01
C ALA A 106 -0.35 -19.30 3.15
N THR A 107 -0.26 -20.10 2.09
CA THR A 107 -0.69 -21.51 2.11
C THR A 107 0.09 -22.33 3.12
N ALA A 108 1.43 -22.21 3.14
CA ALA A 108 2.29 -22.94 4.05
C ALA A 108 2.03 -22.55 5.51
N ALA A 109 1.87 -21.24 5.79
CA ALA A 109 1.57 -20.75 7.13
C ALA A 109 0.21 -21.23 7.64
N ALA A 110 -0.85 -21.09 6.83
CA ALA A 110 -2.19 -21.54 7.21
C ALA A 110 -2.23 -23.06 7.42
N TRP A 111 -1.51 -23.84 6.59
CA TRP A 111 -1.39 -25.28 6.78
C TRP A 111 -0.68 -25.64 8.08
N ALA A 112 0.47 -25.01 8.36
CA ALA A 112 1.24 -25.25 9.60
C ALA A 112 0.40 -24.86 10.83
N CYS A 113 -0.29 -23.72 10.81
CA CYS A 113 -1.18 -23.29 11.89
C CYS A 113 -2.27 -24.31 12.19
N ARG A 114 -2.95 -24.80 11.15
CA ARG A 114 -4.00 -25.85 11.32
C ARG A 114 -3.43 -27.14 11.88
N ARG A 115 -2.21 -27.53 11.45
CA ARG A 115 -1.57 -28.78 11.91
C ARG A 115 -1.20 -28.75 13.39
N HIS A 116 -0.87 -27.55 13.90
CA HIS A 116 -0.41 -27.35 15.28
C HIS A 116 -1.45 -26.67 16.18
N GLY A 117 -2.66 -26.39 15.69
CA GLY A 117 -3.73 -25.76 16.48
C GLY A 117 -3.47 -24.28 16.82
N VAL A 118 -2.58 -23.59 16.09
CA VAL A 118 -2.27 -22.17 16.33
C VAL A 118 -3.27 -21.29 15.60
N PRO A 119 -3.93 -20.33 16.28
CA PRO A 119 -4.86 -19.42 15.63
C PRO A 119 -4.12 -18.50 14.64
N TYR A 120 -4.76 -18.19 13.50
CA TYR A 120 -4.17 -17.30 12.52
C TYR A 120 -5.19 -16.31 11.94
N LEU A 121 -4.66 -15.15 11.57
CA LEU A 121 -5.39 -14.06 10.95
C LEU A 121 -4.97 -13.98 9.47
N LEU A 122 -5.93 -13.88 8.57
CA LEU A 122 -5.67 -13.65 7.14
C LEU A 122 -5.89 -12.19 6.80
N HIS A 123 -4.93 -11.59 6.10
CA HIS A 123 -5.01 -10.21 5.64
C HIS A 123 -4.81 -10.15 4.12
N PRO A 124 -5.89 -10.12 3.32
CA PRO A 124 -5.83 -10.21 1.86
C PRO A 124 -5.09 -9.06 1.16
N HIS A 125 -5.08 -7.86 1.75
CA HIS A 125 -4.45 -6.67 1.17
C HIS A 125 -4.90 -6.38 -0.27
N GLY A 126 -6.21 -6.41 -0.52
CA GLY A 126 -6.82 -6.09 -1.80
C GLY A 126 -6.78 -7.21 -2.85
N THR A 127 -6.24 -8.38 -2.53
CA THR A 127 -6.23 -9.50 -3.50
C THR A 127 -7.62 -10.04 -3.81
N LEU A 128 -8.63 -9.72 -2.99
CA LEU A 128 -10.04 -10.06 -3.20
C LEU A 128 -10.80 -9.03 -4.05
N ASP A 129 -10.16 -7.96 -4.51
CA ASP A 129 -10.78 -6.96 -5.38
C ASP A 129 -11.33 -7.63 -6.66
N PRO A 130 -12.60 -7.42 -7.01
CA PRO A 130 -13.22 -8.00 -8.21
C PRO A 130 -12.48 -7.66 -9.50
N TYR A 131 -11.87 -6.48 -9.61
CA TYR A 131 -11.07 -6.06 -10.75
C TYR A 131 -9.85 -6.99 -10.96
N LEU A 132 -9.15 -7.36 -9.88
CA LEU A 132 -7.97 -8.23 -9.94
C LEU A 132 -8.33 -9.70 -10.21
N ARG A 133 -9.54 -10.11 -9.86
CA ARG A 133 -9.98 -11.50 -10.00
C ARG A 133 -10.32 -11.88 -11.44
N ARG A 134 -10.61 -10.92 -12.31
CA ARG A 134 -10.85 -11.18 -13.73
C ARG A 134 -9.63 -11.73 -14.47
N ARG A 135 -8.42 -11.44 -14.00
CA ARG A 135 -7.18 -11.97 -14.58
C ARG A 135 -6.94 -13.41 -14.10
N HIS A 136 -6.72 -14.34 -15.04
CA HIS A 136 -6.47 -15.77 -14.80
C HIS A 136 -7.60 -16.49 -14.02
N ALA A 137 -8.85 -16.18 -14.32
CA ALA A 137 -10.03 -16.59 -13.55
C ALA A 137 -10.13 -18.11 -13.31
N LEU A 138 -9.85 -18.96 -14.30
CA LEU A 138 -9.95 -20.41 -14.17
C LEU A 138 -8.93 -20.99 -13.18
N ARG A 139 -7.66 -20.56 -13.29
CA ARG A 139 -6.59 -20.99 -12.35
C ARG A 139 -6.91 -20.56 -10.93
N LYS A 140 -7.41 -19.33 -10.76
CA LYS A 140 -7.82 -18.82 -9.45
C LYS A 140 -8.98 -19.61 -8.88
N ARG A 141 -9.98 -19.97 -9.67
CA ARG A 141 -11.14 -20.77 -9.20
C ARG A 141 -10.70 -22.14 -8.66
N ALA A 142 -9.81 -22.84 -9.38
CA ALA A 142 -9.28 -24.11 -8.91
C ALA A 142 -8.50 -23.95 -7.60
N TYR A 143 -7.63 -22.95 -7.52
CA TYR A 143 -6.84 -22.64 -6.32
C TYR A 143 -7.74 -22.20 -5.14
N GLU A 144 -8.77 -21.39 -5.41
CA GLU A 144 -9.78 -20.98 -4.43
C GLU A 144 -10.47 -22.20 -3.80
N TRP A 145 -10.92 -23.13 -4.63
CA TRP A 145 -11.64 -24.31 -4.17
C TRP A 145 -10.76 -25.29 -3.40
N LEU A 146 -9.55 -25.56 -3.91
CA LEU A 146 -8.63 -26.53 -3.32
C LEU A 146 -7.91 -26.03 -2.07
N ILE A 147 -7.53 -24.75 -2.05
CA ILE A 147 -6.61 -24.20 -1.06
C ILE A 147 -7.25 -23.08 -0.25
N GLU A 148 -7.70 -21.98 -0.90
CA GLU A 148 -8.11 -20.79 -0.17
C GLU A 148 -9.39 -20.98 0.62
N ARG A 149 -10.34 -21.76 0.12
CA ARG A 149 -11.53 -22.13 0.89
C ARG A 149 -11.16 -22.68 2.26
N ARG A 150 -10.20 -23.60 2.30
CA ARG A 150 -9.75 -24.20 3.55
C ARG A 150 -8.98 -23.23 4.42
N ASN A 151 -8.15 -22.37 3.81
CA ASN A 151 -7.41 -21.35 4.53
C ASN A 151 -8.33 -20.35 5.22
N PHE A 152 -9.36 -19.86 4.50
CA PHE A 152 -10.31 -18.89 5.06
C PHE A 152 -11.24 -19.52 6.10
N ARG A 153 -11.74 -20.72 5.85
CA ARG A 153 -12.67 -21.40 6.77
C ARG A 153 -12.11 -21.63 8.17
N HIS A 154 -10.81 -21.85 8.28
CA HIS A 154 -10.13 -22.10 9.55
C HIS A 154 -9.37 -20.89 10.10
N ALA A 155 -9.46 -19.75 9.47
CA ALA A 155 -8.89 -18.52 10.02
C ALA A 155 -9.69 -18.07 11.25
N ALA A 156 -9.00 -17.59 12.28
CA ALA A 156 -9.66 -16.98 13.44
C ALA A 156 -10.37 -15.67 13.05
N ALA A 157 -9.73 -14.88 12.15
CA ALA A 157 -10.38 -13.71 11.57
C ALA A 157 -9.76 -13.36 10.20
N VAL A 158 -10.53 -12.60 9.40
CA VAL A 158 -10.05 -11.93 8.18
C VAL A 158 -9.97 -10.44 8.42
N LEU A 159 -8.78 -9.88 8.16
CA LEU A 159 -8.51 -8.46 8.35
C LEU A 159 -8.62 -7.72 7.03
N PHE A 160 -9.19 -6.52 7.06
CA PHE A 160 -9.33 -5.62 5.93
C PHE A 160 -8.78 -4.24 6.29
N ASN A 161 -8.20 -3.54 5.34
CA ASN A 161 -7.64 -2.20 5.57
C ASN A 161 -8.73 -1.12 5.60
N THR A 162 -9.85 -1.35 4.90
CA THR A 162 -10.95 -0.39 4.79
C THR A 162 -12.30 -1.10 4.84
N PRO A 163 -13.39 -0.41 5.24
CA PRO A 163 -14.75 -0.93 5.11
C PRO A 163 -15.10 -1.30 3.67
N GLU A 164 -14.57 -0.55 2.69
CA GLU A 164 -14.81 -0.80 1.27
C GLU A 164 -14.13 -2.10 0.80
N GLU A 165 -12.87 -2.35 1.22
CA GLU A 165 -12.21 -3.63 0.94
C GLU A 165 -13.05 -4.81 1.49
N ARG A 166 -13.54 -4.68 2.72
CA ARG A 166 -14.43 -5.69 3.32
C ARG A 166 -15.68 -5.90 2.47
N ARG A 167 -16.37 -4.82 2.09
CA ARG A 167 -17.59 -4.88 1.26
C ARG A 167 -17.35 -5.56 -0.09
N LEU A 168 -16.25 -5.22 -0.77
CA LEU A 168 -15.86 -5.83 -2.04
C LEU A 168 -15.53 -7.33 -1.92
N ALA A 169 -14.99 -7.74 -0.77
CA ALA A 169 -14.62 -9.13 -0.51
C ALA A 169 -15.82 -10.01 -0.10
N GLU A 170 -16.91 -9.43 0.40
CA GLU A 170 -18.04 -10.18 0.99
C GLU A 170 -18.67 -11.19 0.03
N ALA A 171 -18.94 -10.78 -1.20
CA ALA A 171 -19.54 -11.68 -2.20
C ALA A 171 -18.64 -12.89 -2.51
N TRP A 172 -17.33 -12.69 -2.49
CA TRP A 172 -16.36 -13.77 -2.66
C TRP A 172 -16.32 -14.69 -1.45
N LEU A 173 -16.19 -14.12 -0.25
CA LEU A 173 -16.14 -14.90 1.00
C LEU A 173 -17.39 -15.80 1.14
N ASN A 174 -18.57 -15.24 0.95
CA ASN A 174 -19.83 -15.98 1.06
C ASN A 174 -19.91 -17.13 0.03
N ARG A 175 -19.39 -16.92 -1.19
CA ARG A 175 -19.37 -17.94 -2.23
C ARG A 175 -18.39 -19.08 -1.95
N ILE A 176 -17.19 -18.76 -1.44
CA ILE A 176 -16.08 -19.72 -1.32
C ILE A 176 -16.12 -20.45 0.02
N VAL A 177 -16.42 -19.75 1.10
CA VAL A 177 -16.45 -20.32 2.46
C VAL A 177 -17.84 -20.80 2.85
N GLY A 178 -18.87 -20.17 2.32
CA GLY A 178 -20.26 -20.35 2.75
C GLY A 178 -20.62 -19.35 3.85
N SER A 179 -21.87 -18.92 3.90
CA SER A 179 -22.32 -17.88 4.84
C SER A 179 -22.25 -18.29 6.32
N ALA A 180 -22.38 -19.57 6.62
CA ALA A 180 -22.34 -20.09 7.99
C ALA A 180 -20.92 -20.24 8.57
N ASP A 181 -19.91 -20.39 7.71
CA ASP A 181 -18.54 -20.71 8.11
C ASP A 181 -17.56 -19.52 7.93
N VAL A 182 -18.08 -18.33 7.71
CA VAL A 182 -17.20 -17.16 7.48
C VAL A 182 -16.62 -16.69 8.81
N PRO A 183 -15.28 -16.61 8.92
CA PRO A 183 -14.60 -16.16 10.14
C PRO A 183 -14.95 -14.70 10.45
N GLU A 184 -14.61 -14.26 11.66
CA GLU A 184 -14.75 -12.85 12.06
C GLU A 184 -14.09 -11.93 11.03
N ARG A 185 -14.73 -10.80 10.75
CA ARG A 185 -14.29 -9.81 9.74
C ARG A 185 -14.00 -8.48 10.42
N ALA A 186 -12.74 -8.19 10.61
CA ALA A 186 -12.30 -6.96 11.25
C ALA A 186 -11.72 -5.96 10.24
N VAL A 187 -12.03 -4.68 10.42
CA VAL A 187 -11.37 -3.60 9.67
C VAL A 187 -10.27 -3.02 10.55
N VAL A 188 -9.03 -3.20 10.10
CA VAL A 188 -7.83 -2.69 10.76
C VAL A 188 -7.11 -1.74 9.79
N PRO A 189 -7.35 -0.44 9.87
CA PRO A 189 -6.73 0.50 8.96
C PRO A 189 -5.21 0.43 9.01
N VAL A 190 -4.58 0.50 7.85
CA VAL A 190 -3.12 0.68 7.77
C VAL A 190 -2.81 2.06 8.34
N GLY A 191 -1.90 2.10 9.32
CA GLY A 191 -1.46 3.35 9.90
C GLY A 191 -0.50 4.10 8.97
N VAL A 192 -0.44 5.41 9.12
CA VAL A 192 0.63 6.25 8.57
C VAL A 192 1.65 6.45 9.68
N GLU A 193 2.92 6.23 9.39
CA GLU A 193 4.01 6.39 10.36
C GLU A 193 4.12 7.86 10.80
N GLU A 194 4.54 8.06 12.05
CA GLU A 194 4.53 9.37 12.72
C GLU A 194 5.42 10.40 12.00
N HIS A 195 6.50 9.93 11.38
CA HIS A 195 7.41 10.81 10.65
C HIS A 195 6.74 11.56 9.48
N TRP A 196 5.68 11.02 8.86
CA TRP A 196 4.96 11.71 7.79
C TRP A 196 4.23 12.98 8.26
N PHE A 197 3.98 13.10 9.55
CA PHE A 197 3.36 14.30 10.15
C PHE A 197 4.39 15.38 10.52
N ALA A 198 5.69 15.08 10.46
CA ALA A 198 6.72 16.08 10.72
C ALA A 198 6.79 17.10 9.56
N PRO A 199 7.16 18.37 9.85
CA PRO A 199 7.43 19.34 8.80
C PRO A 199 8.48 18.83 7.80
N ALA A 200 8.39 19.25 6.55
CA ALA A 200 9.42 18.99 5.56
C ALA A 200 10.75 19.64 5.99
N ASP A 201 11.85 18.93 5.81
CA ASP A 201 13.18 19.46 6.07
C ASP A 201 13.54 20.50 4.98
N PRO A 202 13.82 21.76 5.34
CA PRO A 202 14.22 22.79 4.38
C PRO A 202 15.44 22.41 3.54
N ALA A 203 16.42 21.70 4.14
CA ALA A 203 17.60 21.24 3.41
C ALA A 203 17.25 20.18 2.36
N ALA A 204 16.34 19.25 2.67
CA ALA A 204 15.85 18.27 1.71
C ALA A 204 15.06 18.93 0.57
N CYS A 205 14.28 19.99 0.85
CA CYS A 205 13.59 20.78 -0.17
C CYS A 205 14.61 21.50 -1.09
N ALA A 206 15.62 22.16 -0.50
CA ALA A 206 16.68 22.84 -1.26
C ALA A 206 17.47 21.86 -2.15
N ASN A 207 17.81 20.69 -1.64
CA ASN A 207 18.49 19.64 -2.40
C ASN A 207 17.63 19.11 -3.56
N LEU A 208 16.33 18.98 -3.37
CA LEU A 208 15.39 18.57 -4.42
C LEU A 208 15.37 19.63 -5.55
N LEU A 209 15.27 20.91 -5.21
CA LEU A 209 15.28 22.01 -6.17
C LEU A 209 16.64 22.18 -6.87
N ALA A 210 17.75 21.97 -6.16
CA ALA A 210 19.08 21.98 -6.77
C ALA A 210 19.24 20.86 -7.83
N ARG A 211 18.64 19.71 -7.59
CA ARG A 211 18.66 18.58 -8.54
C ARG A 211 17.66 18.76 -9.69
N PHE A 212 16.55 19.46 -9.45
CA PHE A 212 15.48 19.68 -10.40
C PHE A 212 15.09 21.17 -10.43
N PRO A 213 15.96 22.05 -10.98
CA PRO A 213 15.76 23.50 -10.96
C PRO A 213 14.52 23.97 -11.72
N GLU A 214 14.03 23.17 -12.68
CA GLU A 214 12.79 23.42 -13.41
C GLU A 214 11.54 23.43 -12.53
N LEU A 215 11.61 22.90 -11.32
CA LEU A 215 10.51 22.90 -10.34
C LEU A 215 10.37 24.24 -9.60
N THR A 216 11.37 25.13 -9.69
CA THR A 216 11.37 26.41 -8.97
C THR A 216 10.23 27.30 -9.45
N GLY A 217 9.41 27.81 -8.52
CA GLY A 217 8.27 28.66 -8.82
C GLY A 217 7.08 27.99 -9.50
N LYS A 218 7.07 26.65 -9.61
CA LYS A 218 5.99 25.89 -10.23
C LYS A 218 4.98 25.39 -9.22
N GLN A 219 3.76 25.11 -9.71
CA GLN A 219 2.71 24.41 -8.97
C GLN A 219 2.83 22.90 -9.22
N TRP A 220 3.34 22.17 -8.25
CA TRP A 220 3.64 20.75 -8.44
C TRP A 220 2.38 19.89 -8.34
N VAL A 221 2.05 19.23 -9.45
CA VAL A 221 1.05 18.16 -9.53
C VAL A 221 1.83 16.86 -9.29
N ILE A 222 1.61 16.22 -8.14
CA ILE A 222 2.46 15.11 -7.70
C ILE A 222 1.78 13.77 -7.92
N PHE A 223 2.47 12.87 -8.60
CA PHE A 223 2.25 11.44 -8.54
C PHE A 223 3.38 10.81 -7.71
N PHE A 224 3.00 10.09 -6.65
CA PHE A 224 3.95 9.41 -5.78
C PHE A 224 3.51 7.96 -5.57
N GLY A 225 4.36 6.99 -5.93
CA GLY A 225 4.11 5.57 -5.80
C GLY A 225 4.67 4.75 -6.95
N ARG A 226 4.53 3.43 -6.89
CA ARG A 226 5.02 2.54 -7.93
C ARG A 226 4.36 2.83 -9.28
N LEU A 227 5.16 2.93 -10.34
CA LEU A 227 4.68 3.11 -11.69
C LEU A 227 4.18 1.76 -12.23
N SER A 228 2.86 1.57 -12.26
CA SER A 228 2.24 0.33 -12.71
C SER A 228 0.90 0.60 -13.40
N PHE A 229 0.41 -0.37 -14.18
CA PHE A 229 -0.82 -0.20 -14.94
C PHE A 229 -2.03 0.16 -14.06
N LYS A 230 -2.07 -0.34 -12.82
CA LYS A 230 -3.18 -0.07 -11.90
C LYS A 230 -3.34 1.40 -11.51
N LYS A 231 -2.25 2.16 -11.61
CA LYS A 231 -2.18 3.54 -11.12
C LYS A 231 -2.79 4.55 -12.09
N GLY A 232 -3.27 4.11 -13.27
CA GLY A 232 -3.93 4.99 -14.22
C GLY A 232 -3.01 6.07 -14.78
N LEU A 233 -1.74 5.72 -15.07
CA LEU A 233 -0.74 6.68 -15.58
C LEU A 233 -1.10 7.22 -16.96
N ASP A 234 -1.87 6.47 -17.75
CA ASP A 234 -2.45 6.93 -19.02
C ASP A 234 -3.56 7.97 -18.81
N VAL A 235 -4.38 7.79 -17.77
CA VAL A 235 -5.38 8.79 -17.35
C VAL A 235 -4.67 10.04 -16.85
N LEU A 236 -3.62 9.89 -16.02
CA LEU A 236 -2.80 10.99 -15.52
C LEU A 236 -2.17 11.80 -16.65
N ALA A 237 -1.57 11.13 -17.66
CA ALA A 237 -0.92 11.80 -18.79
C ALA A 237 -1.92 12.68 -19.56
N ARG A 238 -3.09 12.13 -19.90
CA ARG A 238 -4.13 12.88 -20.59
C ARG A 238 -4.70 14.03 -19.76
N ALA A 239 -4.96 13.79 -18.48
CA ALA A 239 -5.44 14.81 -17.55
C ALA A 239 -4.41 15.95 -17.41
N PHE A 240 -3.13 15.60 -17.17
CA PHE A 240 -2.10 16.62 -17.04
C PHE A 240 -1.88 17.43 -18.32
N ALA A 241 -2.01 16.81 -19.50
CA ALA A 241 -1.93 17.54 -20.76
C ALA A 241 -3.00 18.65 -20.88
N GLU A 242 -4.21 18.41 -20.39
CA GLU A 242 -5.26 19.44 -20.33
C GLU A 242 -4.90 20.55 -19.33
N VAL A 243 -4.46 20.18 -18.14
CA VAL A 243 -4.04 21.12 -17.10
C VAL A 243 -2.88 21.99 -17.58
N ALA A 244 -1.85 21.40 -18.18
CA ALA A 244 -0.65 22.09 -18.62
C ALA A 244 -0.90 23.14 -19.74
N ARG A 245 -1.92 22.91 -20.58
CA ARG A 245 -2.35 23.91 -21.60
C ARG A 245 -3.03 25.13 -20.97
N ARG A 246 -3.78 24.92 -19.87
CA ARG A 246 -4.57 25.99 -19.22
C ARG A 246 -3.82 26.67 -18.08
N ASN A 247 -2.80 26.00 -17.53
CA ASN A 247 -1.98 26.50 -16.43
C ASN A 247 -0.49 26.34 -16.74
N PRO A 248 0.19 27.38 -17.23
CA PRO A 248 1.62 27.35 -17.54
C PRO A 248 2.52 27.10 -16.32
N GLN A 249 2.03 27.36 -15.10
CA GLN A 249 2.79 27.14 -13.87
C GLN A 249 2.67 25.68 -13.35
N ALA A 250 1.73 24.89 -13.89
CA ALA A 250 1.60 23.50 -13.50
C ALA A 250 2.79 22.67 -14.00
N HIS A 251 3.37 21.87 -13.12
CA HIS A 251 4.45 20.93 -13.43
C HIS A 251 4.17 19.58 -12.82
N LEU A 252 4.21 18.52 -13.62
CA LEU A 252 4.01 17.14 -13.14
C LEU A 252 5.29 16.60 -12.52
N VAL A 253 5.22 16.16 -11.28
CA VAL A 253 6.36 15.50 -10.61
C VAL A 253 5.99 14.03 -10.35
N VAL A 254 6.77 13.14 -10.96
CA VAL A 254 6.55 11.69 -10.89
C VAL A 254 7.65 11.06 -10.03
N ALA A 255 7.25 10.48 -8.89
CA ALA A 255 8.17 9.84 -7.97
C ALA A 255 7.76 8.38 -7.68
N GLY A 256 8.74 7.50 -7.63
CA GLY A 256 8.59 6.11 -7.23
C GLY A 256 9.26 5.10 -8.16
N PRO A 257 9.27 3.82 -7.76
CA PRO A 257 9.93 2.76 -8.52
C PRO A 257 9.14 2.40 -9.80
N ASP A 258 9.87 2.21 -10.89
CA ASP A 258 9.36 1.68 -12.15
C ASP A 258 9.87 0.25 -12.39
N THR A 259 9.11 -0.72 -11.97
CA THR A 259 9.45 -2.14 -12.13
C THR A 259 8.73 -2.82 -13.30
N GLU A 260 7.82 -2.10 -13.95
CA GLU A 260 6.97 -2.61 -15.02
C GLU A 260 7.15 -1.85 -16.36
N GLY A 261 8.09 -0.88 -16.42
CA GLY A 261 8.37 -0.07 -17.61
C GLY A 261 7.28 0.98 -17.93
N PHE A 262 6.46 1.35 -16.95
CA PHE A 262 5.40 2.35 -17.14
C PHE A 262 5.92 3.79 -17.18
N GLY A 263 7.11 4.07 -16.66
CA GLY A 263 7.76 5.38 -16.80
C GLY A 263 8.03 5.72 -18.26
N ALA A 264 8.59 4.80 -19.03
CA ALA A 264 8.81 4.99 -20.46
C ALA A 264 7.50 5.20 -21.24
N ARG A 265 6.43 4.48 -20.87
CA ARG A 265 5.10 4.67 -21.46
C ARG A 265 4.53 6.04 -21.11
N LEU A 266 4.66 6.47 -19.85
CA LEU A 266 4.21 7.80 -19.39
C LEU A 266 4.97 8.91 -20.15
N CYS A 267 6.29 8.81 -20.29
CA CYS A 267 7.07 9.73 -21.13
C CYS A 267 6.56 9.78 -22.57
N THR A 268 6.21 8.62 -23.15
CA THR A 268 5.67 8.55 -24.52
C THR A 268 4.34 9.28 -24.62
N TRP A 269 3.40 9.05 -23.70
CA TRP A 269 2.10 9.72 -23.67
C TRP A 269 2.23 11.23 -23.48
N LEU A 270 3.11 11.69 -22.58
CA LEU A 270 3.35 13.11 -22.36
C LEU A 270 4.02 13.78 -23.56
N ARG A 271 4.94 13.08 -24.26
CA ARG A 271 5.56 13.57 -25.50
C ARG A 271 4.53 13.69 -26.64
N GLN A 272 3.67 12.69 -26.80
CA GLN A 272 2.57 12.75 -27.80
C GLN A 272 1.60 13.89 -27.51
N ALA A 273 1.40 14.23 -26.24
CA ALA A 273 0.57 15.36 -25.83
C ALA A 273 1.32 16.72 -25.83
N GLN A 274 2.62 16.74 -26.20
CA GLN A 274 3.49 17.94 -26.25
C GLN A 274 3.60 18.66 -24.89
N VAL A 275 3.71 17.90 -23.79
CA VAL A 275 3.83 18.44 -22.42
C VAL A 275 4.94 17.73 -21.61
N LEU A 276 5.81 16.99 -22.25
CA LEU A 276 6.87 16.25 -21.56
C LEU A 276 7.85 17.18 -20.84
N GLU A 277 8.12 18.37 -21.40
CA GLU A 277 8.98 19.40 -20.80
C GLU A 277 8.41 20.01 -19.50
N LYS A 278 7.11 19.77 -19.23
CA LYS A 278 6.43 20.14 -17.98
C LYS A 278 6.31 18.97 -17.01
N ALA A 279 7.15 17.96 -17.16
CA ALA A 279 7.15 16.79 -16.29
C ALA A 279 8.57 16.37 -15.87
N SER A 280 8.78 16.19 -14.58
CA SER A 280 10.04 15.71 -14.01
C SER A 280 9.86 14.35 -13.37
N PHE A 281 10.75 13.41 -13.70
CA PHE A 281 10.81 12.07 -13.13
C PHE A 281 11.94 12.02 -12.09
N VAL A 282 11.57 12.12 -10.81
CA VAL A 282 12.54 12.26 -9.72
C VAL A 282 13.05 10.91 -9.19
N GLY A 283 12.47 9.81 -9.68
CA GLY A 283 12.89 8.45 -9.30
C GLY A 283 12.41 8.03 -7.92
N VAL A 284 13.14 7.09 -7.32
CA VAL A 284 12.87 6.62 -5.95
C VAL A 284 13.50 7.60 -4.97
N LEU A 285 12.70 8.06 -4.02
CA LEU A 285 13.10 9.01 -2.98
C LEU A 285 13.21 8.31 -1.63
N ASN A 286 14.13 8.74 -0.79
CA ASN A 286 14.15 8.36 0.62
C ASN A 286 13.05 9.09 1.41
N GLU A 287 12.92 8.77 2.69
CA GLU A 287 11.88 9.31 3.57
C GLU A 287 11.88 10.85 3.63
N GLN A 288 13.05 11.47 3.84
CA GLN A 288 13.18 12.93 3.94
C GLN A 288 12.85 13.63 2.63
N GLN A 289 13.35 13.09 1.50
CA GLN A 289 13.06 13.60 0.16
C GLN A 289 11.57 13.45 -0.20
N SER A 290 10.96 12.34 0.17
CA SER A 290 9.53 12.10 -0.06
C SER A 290 8.66 13.11 0.71
N ARG A 291 9.01 13.40 1.97
CA ARG A 291 8.32 14.45 2.74
C ARG A 291 8.53 15.85 2.16
N ALA A 292 9.75 16.15 1.70
CA ALA A 292 10.03 17.40 1.03
C ALA A 292 9.19 17.56 -0.24
N LEU A 293 9.13 16.52 -1.07
CA LEU A 293 8.31 16.51 -2.27
C LEU A 293 6.82 16.74 -1.95
N LEU A 294 6.25 15.92 -1.04
CA LEU A 294 4.82 16.00 -0.72
C LEU A 294 4.47 17.30 0.03
N GLY A 295 5.36 17.79 0.90
CA GLY A 295 5.15 19.03 1.65
C GLY A 295 5.21 20.30 0.78
N ALA A 296 5.92 20.27 -0.33
CA ALA A 296 6.03 21.39 -1.28
C ALA A 296 5.00 21.32 -2.42
N GLY A 297 4.25 20.23 -2.53
CA GLY A 297 3.28 20.01 -3.59
C GLY A 297 2.07 20.93 -3.54
N ALA A 298 1.46 21.18 -4.69
CA ALA A 298 0.17 21.86 -4.79
C ALA A 298 -1.01 20.87 -4.71
N VAL A 299 -0.86 19.69 -5.30
CA VAL A 299 -1.88 18.64 -5.30
C VAL A 299 -1.24 17.27 -5.53
N PHE A 300 -1.72 16.26 -4.80
CA PHE A 300 -1.41 14.85 -5.05
C PHE A 300 -2.48 14.24 -5.95
N VAL A 301 -2.08 13.45 -6.96
CA VAL A 301 -3.01 12.88 -7.93
C VAL A 301 -2.81 11.38 -8.07
N LEU A 302 -3.90 10.60 -7.90
CA LEU A 302 -3.89 9.15 -8.06
C LEU A 302 -5.15 8.63 -8.75
N PRO A 303 -5.22 8.64 -10.10
CA PRO A 303 -6.37 8.18 -10.88
C PRO A 303 -6.32 6.65 -11.10
N SER A 304 -6.14 5.89 -10.02
CA SER A 304 -5.97 4.44 -10.09
C SER A 304 -7.22 3.72 -10.60
N TYR A 305 -7.03 2.66 -11.39
CA TYR A 305 -8.08 1.71 -11.77
C TYR A 305 -8.51 0.80 -10.62
N SER A 306 -7.64 0.57 -9.66
CA SER A 306 -7.91 -0.19 -8.44
C SER A 306 -6.81 0.09 -7.41
N GLU A 307 -7.19 0.50 -6.21
CA GLU A 307 -6.28 0.74 -5.11
C GLU A 307 -6.90 0.28 -3.79
N ASN A 308 -6.24 -0.63 -3.10
CA ASN A 308 -6.79 -1.22 -1.89
C ASN A 308 -6.88 -0.22 -0.72
N PHE A 309 -5.76 0.36 -0.31
CA PHE A 309 -5.77 1.38 0.75
C PHE A 309 -5.38 2.75 0.21
N GLY A 310 -4.37 2.78 -0.68
CA GLY A 310 -3.80 4.04 -1.14
C GLY A 310 -2.84 4.62 -0.11
N GLN A 311 -1.82 3.85 0.27
CA GLN A 311 -0.82 4.29 1.26
C GLN A 311 -0.24 5.66 0.90
N ALA A 312 0.12 5.89 -0.37
CA ALA A 312 0.61 7.18 -0.85
C ALA A 312 -0.42 8.33 -0.70
N VAL A 313 -1.72 8.04 -0.80
CA VAL A 313 -2.79 9.02 -0.51
C VAL A 313 -2.76 9.42 0.96
N ALA A 314 -2.63 8.43 1.86
CA ALA A 314 -2.59 8.68 3.29
C ALA A 314 -1.30 9.42 3.70
N GLU A 315 -0.17 9.13 3.08
CA GLU A 315 1.12 9.83 3.25
C GLU A 315 1.04 11.28 2.76
N ALA A 316 0.45 11.53 1.57
CA ALA A 316 0.21 12.87 1.06
C ALA A 316 -0.71 13.69 1.99
N MET A 317 -1.80 13.07 2.48
CA MET A 317 -2.69 13.71 3.46
C MET A 317 -1.97 13.99 4.80
N ALA A 318 -1.08 13.11 5.26
CA ALA A 318 -0.29 13.33 6.47
C ALA A 318 0.65 14.54 6.34
N CYS A 319 1.19 14.76 5.13
CA CYS A 319 1.96 15.96 4.79
C CYS A 319 1.09 17.23 4.61
N GLY A 320 -0.24 17.13 4.71
CA GLY A 320 -1.15 18.25 4.52
C GLY A 320 -1.42 18.60 3.06
N LEU A 321 -1.13 17.70 2.12
CA LEU A 321 -1.35 17.91 0.70
C LEU A 321 -2.78 17.52 0.32
N PRO A 322 -3.56 18.37 -0.39
CA PRO A 322 -4.87 18.00 -0.93
C PRO A 322 -4.73 16.92 -1.99
N VAL A 323 -5.71 16.02 -2.07
CA VAL A 323 -5.64 14.86 -2.96
C VAL A 323 -6.75 14.88 -4.03
N VAL A 324 -6.40 14.48 -5.25
CA VAL A 324 -7.33 14.10 -6.32
C VAL A 324 -7.18 12.61 -6.55
N ILE A 325 -8.21 11.84 -6.26
CA ILE A 325 -8.19 10.39 -6.38
C ILE A 325 -9.40 9.89 -7.16
N SER A 326 -9.26 8.73 -7.80
CA SER A 326 -10.39 8.06 -8.42
C SER A 326 -11.32 7.42 -7.38
N ASP A 327 -12.59 7.22 -7.78
CA ASP A 327 -13.60 6.45 -7.05
C ASP A 327 -13.23 4.95 -6.87
N ARG A 328 -12.12 4.52 -7.48
CA ARG A 328 -11.56 3.16 -7.39
C ARG A 328 -10.50 3.02 -6.31
N VAL A 329 -10.20 4.07 -5.58
CA VAL A 329 -9.34 4.04 -4.37
C VAL A 329 -10.22 3.82 -3.16
N ASN A 330 -9.99 2.76 -2.37
CA ASN A 330 -10.88 2.40 -1.24
C ASN A 330 -10.90 3.44 -0.09
N LEU A 331 -10.05 4.47 -0.15
CA LEU A 331 -10.14 5.65 0.72
C LEU A 331 -11.11 6.72 0.21
N CYS A 332 -11.72 6.56 -0.99
CA CYS A 332 -12.53 7.58 -1.64
C CYS A 332 -13.67 8.11 -0.74
N SER A 333 -14.42 7.22 -0.09
CA SER A 333 -15.50 7.61 0.82
C SER A 333 -15.00 8.43 2.01
N ALA A 334 -13.87 8.04 2.61
CA ALA A 334 -13.29 8.77 3.74
C ALA A 334 -12.76 10.15 3.33
N VAL A 335 -12.11 10.24 2.16
CA VAL A 335 -11.62 11.51 1.60
C VAL A 335 -12.78 12.46 1.29
N ALA A 336 -13.84 11.98 0.65
CA ALA A 336 -15.02 12.77 0.33
C ALA A 336 -15.74 13.27 1.59
N GLN A 337 -16.02 12.40 2.55
CA GLN A 337 -16.70 12.74 3.82
C GLN A 337 -15.90 13.75 4.64
N ALA A 338 -14.58 13.64 4.66
CA ALA A 338 -13.72 14.59 5.37
C ALA A 338 -13.52 15.90 4.59
N GLY A 339 -13.87 15.96 3.32
CA GLY A 339 -13.53 17.08 2.43
C GLY A 339 -12.02 17.28 2.32
N ALA A 340 -11.25 16.18 2.31
CA ALA A 340 -9.79 16.17 2.30
C ALA A 340 -9.19 16.29 0.90
N GLY A 341 -10.03 16.26 -0.12
CA GLY A 341 -9.67 16.30 -1.52
C GLY A 341 -10.87 16.09 -2.42
N LEU A 342 -10.64 15.85 -3.70
CA LEU A 342 -11.66 15.59 -4.70
C LEU A 342 -11.61 14.11 -5.13
N VAL A 343 -12.78 13.49 -5.12
CA VAL A 343 -12.97 12.12 -5.61
C VAL A 343 -13.71 12.21 -6.95
N VAL A 344 -13.12 11.62 -7.97
CA VAL A 344 -13.63 11.72 -9.35
C VAL A 344 -13.71 10.33 -10.00
N PRO A 345 -14.52 10.13 -11.04
CA PRO A 345 -14.42 8.95 -11.90
C PRO A 345 -12.98 8.78 -12.43
N CYS A 346 -12.57 7.52 -12.68
CA CYS A 346 -11.25 7.22 -13.25
C CYS A 346 -11.19 7.61 -14.73
N GLU A 347 -11.30 8.92 -15.01
CA GLU A 347 -11.37 9.53 -16.33
C GLU A 347 -10.50 10.78 -16.40
N SER A 348 -9.88 11.03 -17.56
CA SER A 348 -8.91 12.12 -17.73
C SER A 348 -9.55 13.50 -17.57
N ALA A 349 -10.72 13.74 -18.17
CA ALA A 349 -11.39 15.04 -18.09
C ALA A 349 -11.82 15.40 -16.66
N ALA A 350 -12.41 14.44 -15.93
CA ALA A 350 -12.78 14.64 -14.53
C ALA A 350 -11.55 14.88 -13.63
N THR A 351 -10.47 14.13 -13.87
CA THR A 351 -9.20 14.30 -13.16
C THR A 351 -8.57 15.67 -13.44
N ALA A 352 -8.56 16.12 -14.71
CA ALA A 352 -8.05 17.43 -15.09
C ALA A 352 -8.83 18.56 -14.43
N ALA A 353 -10.16 18.52 -14.50
CA ALA A 353 -11.01 19.52 -13.87
C ALA A 353 -10.78 19.63 -12.35
N ALA A 354 -10.63 18.51 -11.67
CA ALA A 354 -10.33 18.47 -10.23
C ALA A 354 -8.95 19.05 -9.90
N ILE A 355 -7.92 18.73 -10.68
CA ILE A 355 -6.59 19.33 -10.52
C ILE A 355 -6.67 20.85 -10.69
N GLU A 356 -7.30 21.33 -11.77
CA GLU A 356 -7.45 22.77 -12.04
C GLU A 356 -8.19 23.50 -10.92
N GLN A 357 -9.27 22.90 -10.39
CA GLN A 357 -10.03 23.46 -9.27
C GLN A 357 -9.12 23.71 -8.06
N ILE A 358 -8.27 22.73 -7.69
CA ILE A 358 -7.34 22.85 -6.55
C ILE A 358 -6.27 23.92 -6.85
N LEU A 359 -5.68 23.91 -8.04
CA LEU A 359 -4.60 24.84 -8.39
C LEU A 359 -5.08 26.30 -8.44
N ARG A 360 -6.34 26.54 -8.82
CA ARG A 360 -6.94 27.89 -8.87
C ARG A 360 -7.37 28.43 -7.49
N GLN A 361 -7.51 27.58 -6.48
CA GLN A 361 -8.06 27.95 -5.18
C GLN A 361 -7.11 27.58 -4.02
N PRO A 362 -5.94 28.22 -3.89
CA PRO A 362 -4.89 27.81 -2.94
C PRO A 362 -5.32 27.88 -1.47
N ALA A 363 -6.23 28.77 -1.08
CA ALA A 363 -6.76 28.83 0.28
C ALA A 363 -7.65 27.60 0.59
N GLN A 364 -8.51 27.23 -0.36
CA GLN A 364 -9.36 26.04 -0.23
C GLN A 364 -8.52 24.76 -0.27
N ALA A 365 -7.50 24.71 -1.13
CA ALA A 365 -6.54 23.61 -1.21
C ALA A 365 -5.84 23.35 0.14
N ARG A 366 -5.36 24.41 0.79
CA ARG A 366 -4.77 24.31 2.14
C ARG A 366 -5.76 23.76 3.17
N ALA A 367 -6.99 24.28 3.18
CA ALA A 367 -8.02 23.79 4.08
C ALA A 367 -8.38 22.31 3.82
N MET A 368 -8.38 21.84 2.56
CA MET A 368 -8.51 20.43 2.21
C MET A 368 -7.35 19.59 2.78
N GLY A 369 -6.11 20.02 2.57
CA GLY A 369 -4.92 19.36 3.09
C GLY A 369 -4.94 19.21 4.61
N GLU A 370 -5.32 20.27 5.35
CA GLU A 370 -5.47 20.21 6.80
C GLU A 370 -6.55 19.22 7.25
N ARG A 371 -7.67 19.14 6.54
CA ARG A 371 -8.71 18.13 6.81
C ARG A 371 -8.18 16.73 6.57
N GLY A 372 -7.41 16.52 5.49
CA GLY A 372 -6.73 15.27 5.20
C GLY A 372 -5.78 14.84 6.31
N ARG A 373 -4.95 15.76 6.77
CA ARG A 373 -4.01 15.53 7.89
C ARG A 373 -4.75 15.12 9.16
N ARG A 374 -5.86 15.80 9.50
CA ARG A 374 -6.70 15.42 10.65
C ARG A 374 -7.35 14.05 10.50
N LEU A 375 -7.82 13.70 9.30
CA LEU A 375 -8.42 12.40 9.00
C LEU A 375 -7.46 11.25 9.31
N VAL A 376 -6.24 11.28 8.77
CA VAL A 376 -5.26 10.20 8.96
C VAL A 376 -4.69 10.18 10.37
N ALA A 377 -4.47 11.33 11.02
CA ALA A 377 -4.08 11.40 12.42
C ALA A 377 -5.14 10.83 13.37
N GLY A 378 -6.42 11.06 13.07
CA GLY A 378 -7.54 10.49 13.81
C GLY A 378 -7.64 8.97 13.66
N ALA A 379 -7.38 8.45 12.46
CA ALA A 379 -7.35 7.01 12.21
C ALA A 379 -6.22 6.31 12.97
N ALA A 380 -5.02 6.89 12.99
CA ALA A 380 -3.88 6.39 13.75
C ALA A 380 -4.17 6.32 15.26
N ARG A 381 -4.79 7.36 15.82
CA ARG A 381 -5.20 7.41 17.24
C ARG A 381 -6.27 6.36 17.58
N ARG A 382 -7.27 6.14 16.71
CA ARG A 382 -8.31 5.12 16.92
C ARG A 382 -7.72 3.71 16.90
N ALA A 383 -6.83 3.41 15.95
CA ALA A 383 -6.09 2.15 15.90
C ALA A 383 -5.29 1.90 17.18
N GLY A 384 -4.62 2.92 17.71
CA GLY A 384 -3.90 2.84 18.98
C GLY A 384 -4.81 2.62 20.20
N ARG A 385 -6.03 3.19 20.24
CA ARG A 385 -7.00 2.97 21.32
C ARG A 385 -7.65 1.59 21.26
N ALA A 386 -8.00 1.10 20.09
CA ALA A 386 -8.56 -0.25 19.91
C ALA A 386 -7.56 -1.32 20.35
N ARG A 387 -6.27 -1.13 20.01
CA ARG A 387 -5.18 -2.01 20.46
C ARG A 387 -4.98 -2.02 21.97
N ARG A 388 -5.11 -0.87 22.65
CA ARG A 388 -5.04 -0.78 24.12
C ARG A 388 -6.22 -1.47 24.83
N ARG A 389 -7.41 -1.49 24.23
CA ARG A 389 -8.56 -2.23 24.76
C ARG A 389 -8.39 -3.74 24.62
N ALA A 390 -7.91 -4.20 23.48
CA ALA A 390 -7.65 -5.64 23.24
C ALA A 390 -6.51 -6.22 24.11
N GLY A 391 -5.56 -5.40 24.53
CA GLY A 391 -4.48 -5.84 25.44
C GLY A 391 -4.84 -5.82 26.93
N ARG A 392 -6.10 -5.49 27.28
CA ARG A 392 -6.64 -5.54 28.66
C ARG A 392 -7.66 -6.65 28.89
N LEU A 393 -7.94 -7.46 27.86
CA LEU A 393 -8.69 -8.72 27.89
C LEU A 393 -7.72 -9.90 27.79
#